data_1f3e05170476e04d7da003077b8e595c
#
_entry.id   1f3e05170476e04d7da003077b8e595c
#
_cell.length_a   1.000
_cell.length_b   1.000
_cell.length_c   1.000
_cell.angle_alpha   90.00
_cell.angle_beta   90.00
_cell.angle_gamma   90.00
#
_symmetry.space_group_name_H-M   'P 1'
#
loop_
_entity.id
_entity.type
_entity.pdbx_description
1 polymer ?
#
loop_
_entity_poly.entity_id
_entity_poly.type
_entity_poly.pdbx_seq_one_letter_code
_entity_poly.pdbx_strand_id
1 'polypeptide(L)'
;LGTLAYQIPIKRWTFEFWEGDLIPADQIQLAYDVINKTFFAPVAFKPNSLRQDEATRSLAGMQRVLLSDIAKEQAYQALNLAKGLGRIHIIPKLDDHVEIGFNEILVLDEVPVQLPPVAGIITSQPSTPLSHINLLAKGWGIPNAYIKNAKELLKQYDGWWVSFETLRENYTIKRADINQLREYQRRQAERLDVMKPRYNLDETRLLSLSQQRSRSSLAFGGKSANLGEVLNAHLPGIVVPGGFTIPFYYYDDFIKRNNLDDAIYGLLNDQKFVHDPAYRREQLVQLRQKIESAEFDPKLRQMVLQRVAREYGDKGLFVRSSSNSEDLPNFSGAG
;
A
#
# COMPACT_ATOMS: atom_id res chain seq x y z
N LEU A 1 9.44 11.35 0.73
CA LEU A 1 10.49 10.53 1.34
C LEU A 1 11.29 9.85 0.23
N GLY A 2 12.65 9.92 0.26
CA GLY A 2 13.51 9.30 -0.74
C GLY A 2 14.32 8.14 -0.17
N THR A 3 14.80 7.27 -1.05
CA THR A 3 15.67 6.14 -0.71
C THR A 3 16.98 6.26 -1.49
N LEU A 4 18.08 5.93 -0.84
CA LEU A 4 19.40 5.82 -1.45
C LEU A 4 19.81 4.35 -1.46
N ALA A 5 20.14 3.82 -2.64
CA ALA A 5 20.41 2.41 -2.83
C ALA A 5 21.61 2.15 -3.74
N TYR A 6 22.44 1.17 -3.40
CA TYR A 6 23.47 0.67 -4.29
C TYR A 6 22.91 -0.43 -5.20
N GLN A 7 22.89 -0.16 -6.49
CA GLN A 7 22.38 -1.10 -7.49
C GLN A 7 23.51 -2.07 -7.90
N ILE A 8 23.51 -3.25 -7.29
CA ILE A 8 24.56 -4.27 -7.48
C ILE A 8 24.76 -4.62 -8.96
N PRO A 9 23.70 -4.85 -9.79
CA PRO A 9 23.85 -5.26 -11.19
C PRO A 9 24.65 -4.26 -12.04
N ILE A 10 24.47 -2.98 -11.79
CA ILE A 10 25.13 -1.90 -12.55
C ILE A 10 26.24 -1.21 -11.77
N LYS A 11 26.53 -1.66 -10.53
CA LYS A 11 27.57 -1.13 -9.62
C LYS A 11 27.51 0.39 -9.44
N ARG A 12 26.30 0.94 -9.24
CA ARG A 12 26.07 2.39 -9.10
C ARG A 12 25.17 2.71 -7.92
N TRP A 13 25.42 3.85 -7.28
CA TRP A 13 24.51 4.44 -6.33
C TRP A 13 23.38 5.16 -7.05
N THR A 14 22.14 4.99 -6.57
CA THR A 14 20.96 5.70 -7.05
C THR A 14 20.17 6.26 -5.88
N PHE A 15 19.49 7.38 -6.10
CA PHE A 15 18.42 7.80 -5.20
C PHE A 15 17.08 7.79 -5.95
N GLU A 16 16.01 7.58 -5.23
CA GLU A 16 14.67 7.46 -5.77
C GLU A 16 13.64 8.03 -4.80
N PHE A 17 12.55 8.49 -5.34
CA PHE A 17 11.36 8.85 -4.57
C PHE A 17 10.29 7.78 -4.73
N TRP A 18 9.30 7.80 -3.84
CA TRP A 18 8.15 6.93 -3.97
C TRP A 18 7.44 7.19 -5.31
N GLU A 19 6.94 6.14 -5.96
CA GLU A 19 6.34 6.21 -7.30
C GLU A 19 5.11 7.13 -7.36
N GLY A 20 4.33 7.22 -6.28
CA GLY A 20 3.16 8.11 -6.15
C GLY A 20 3.48 9.57 -5.81
N ASP A 21 4.74 9.89 -5.51
CA ASP A 21 5.12 11.27 -5.19
C ASP A 21 5.09 12.16 -6.44
N LEU A 22 4.28 13.21 -6.39
CA LEU A 22 4.14 14.21 -7.44
C LEU A 22 5.20 15.32 -7.30
N ILE A 23 6.46 14.94 -7.17
CA ILE A 23 7.56 15.88 -6.92
C ILE A 23 7.88 16.66 -8.21
N PRO A 24 7.93 18.00 -8.17
CA PRO A 24 8.33 18.82 -9.30
C PRO A 24 9.80 18.60 -9.69
N ALA A 25 10.14 18.84 -10.97
CA ALA A 25 11.46 18.64 -11.52
C ALA A 25 12.58 19.42 -10.80
N ASP A 26 12.29 20.67 -10.41
CA ASP A 26 13.21 21.53 -9.66
C ASP A 26 13.54 20.98 -8.27
N GLN A 27 12.58 20.36 -7.58
CA GLN A 27 12.82 19.72 -6.29
C GLN A 27 13.61 18.40 -6.46
N ILE A 28 13.39 17.66 -7.54
CA ILE A 28 14.21 16.48 -7.86
C ILE A 28 15.65 16.93 -8.16
N GLN A 29 15.83 18.02 -8.92
CA GLN A 29 17.15 18.57 -9.21
C GLN A 29 17.85 19.05 -7.93
N LEU A 30 17.14 19.75 -7.05
CA LEU A 30 17.69 20.19 -5.77
C LEU A 30 18.17 19.00 -4.92
N ALA A 31 17.37 17.94 -4.84
CA ALA A 31 17.74 16.73 -4.12
C ALA A 31 18.99 16.06 -4.74
N TYR A 32 19.04 15.98 -6.08
CA TYR A 32 20.19 15.46 -6.82
C TYR A 32 21.47 16.22 -6.50
N ASP A 33 21.42 17.56 -6.51
CA ASP A 33 22.56 18.42 -6.26
C ASP A 33 23.04 18.31 -4.82
N VAL A 34 22.11 18.32 -3.85
CA VAL A 34 22.44 18.17 -2.42
C VAL A 34 23.06 16.81 -2.14
N ILE A 35 22.46 15.74 -2.65
CA ILE A 35 22.99 14.38 -2.44
C ILE A 35 24.40 14.26 -3.05
N ASN A 36 24.61 14.68 -4.29
CA ASN A 36 25.91 14.58 -4.93
C ASN A 36 26.98 15.51 -4.33
N LYS A 37 26.56 16.56 -3.64
CA LYS A 37 27.49 17.44 -2.88
C LYS A 37 27.94 16.83 -1.56
N THR A 38 27.10 16.00 -0.94
CA THR A 38 27.30 15.55 0.44
C THR A 38 27.61 14.06 0.57
N PHE A 39 27.26 13.26 -0.43
CA PHE A 39 27.50 11.81 -0.41
C PHE A 39 28.88 11.47 -0.93
N PHE A 40 29.48 10.41 -0.42
CA PHE A 40 30.88 10.01 -0.70
C PHE A 40 31.13 9.46 -2.12
N ALA A 41 30.07 9.18 -2.89
CA ALA A 41 30.16 8.61 -4.23
C ALA A 41 29.12 9.28 -5.16
N PRO A 42 29.33 9.27 -6.49
CA PRO A 42 28.34 9.77 -7.43
C PRO A 42 27.04 8.99 -7.35
N VAL A 43 25.91 9.72 -7.29
CA VAL A 43 24.57 9.15 -7.18
C VAL A 43 23.74 9.57 -8.39
N ALA A 44 23.16 8.61 -9.10
CA ALA A 44 22.23 8.86 -10.20
C ALA A 44 20.78 8.91 -9.67
N PHE A 45 19.92 9.65 -10.37
CA PHE A 45 18.48 9.60 -10.09
C PHE A 45 17.85 8.38 -10.75
N LYS A 46 17.06 7.62 -10.01
CA LYS A 46 16.25 6.52 -10.53
C LYS A 46 14.77 6.88 -10.47
N PRO A 47 14.13 7.26 -11.60
CA PRO A 47 12.71 7.51 -11.62
C PRO A 47 11.92 6.22 -11.36
N ASN A 48 10.88 6.29 -10.51
CA ASN A 48 10.00 5.17 -10.17
C ASN A 48 8.62 5.27 -10.81
N SER A 49 8.36 6.33 -11.57
CA SER A 49 7.13 6.49 -12.35
C SER A 49 7.44 7.17 -13.67
N LEU A 50 6.56 6.98 -14.66
CA LEU A 50 6.65 7.65 -15.97
C LEU A 50 6.68 9.17 -15.81
N ARG A 51 5.89 9.71 -14.87
CA ARG A 51 5.87 11.14 -14.58
C ARG A 51 7.22 11.66 -14.06
N GLN A 52 7.87 10.94 -13.14
CA GLN A 52 9.20 11.29 -12.65
C GLN A 52 10.25 11.18 -13.78
N ASP A 53 10.12 10.17 -14.65
CA ASP A 53 10.99 10.02 -15.81
C ASP A 53 10.84 11.19 -16.78
N GLU A 54 9.62 11.55 -17.14
CA GLU A 54 9.33 12.69 -18.05
C GLU A 54 9.78 14.02 -17.46
N ALA A 55 9.49 14.27 -16.18
CA ALA A 55 9.88 15.50 -15.50
C ALA A 55 11.39 15.74 -15.49
N THR A 56 12.18 14.67 -15.49
CA THR A 56 13.65 14.75 -15.37
C THR A 56 14.40 14.56 -16.68
N ARG A 57 13.72 14.25 -17.79
CA ARG A 57 14.37 14.05 -19.12
C ARG A 57 15.13 15.26 -19.61
N SER A 58 14.62 16.45 -19.36
CA SER A 58 15.18 17.72 -19.83
C SER A 58 16.18 18.35 -18.86
N LEU A 59 16.40 17.76 -17.67
CA LEU A 59 17.31 18.33 -16.69
C LEU A 59 18.77 18.07 -17.08
N ALA A 60 19.47 19.14 -17.42
CA ALA A 60 20.86 19.08 -17.84
C ALA A 60 21.78 18.67 -16.67
N GLY A 61 22.72 17.77 -16.94
CA GLY A 61 23.71 17.33 -15.96
C GLY A 61 23.24 16.26 -14.96
N MET A 62 21.95 15.94 -14.93
CA MET A 62 21.43 14.87 -14.08
C MET A 62 21.71 13.50 -14.72
N GLN A 63 22.49 12.68 -14.02
CA GLN A 63 22.64 11.28 -14.40
C GLN A 63 21.41 10.49 -13.98
N ARG A 64 20.81 9.77 -14.92
CA ARG A 64 19.63 8.96 -14.70
C ARG A 64 19.94 7.49 -14.92
N VAL A 65 19.31 6.63 -14.16
CA VAL A 65 19.35 5.18 -14.31
C VAL A 65 17.91 4.69 -14.35
N LEU A 66 17.50 4.15 -15.49
CA LEU A 66 16.18 3.57 -15.62
C LEU A 66 16.15 2.18 -15.02
N LEU A 67 14.97 1.79 -14.54
CA LEU A 67 14.75 0.45 -13.99
C LEU A 67 15.05 -0.63 -15.07
N SER A 68 14.76 -0.34 -16.34
CA SER A 68 15.12 -1.19 -17.48
C SER A 68 16.63 -1.40 -17.62
N ASP A 69 17.46 -0.43 -17.25
CA ASP A 69 18.92 -0.55 -17.35
C ASP A 69 19.46 -1.50 -16.28
N ILE A 70 18.85 -1.48 -15.09
CA ILE A 70 19.17 -2.41 -14.00
C ILE A 70 18.72 -3.83 -14.35
N ALA A 71 17.54 -3.95 -14.95
CA ALA A 71 16.90 -5.21 -15.26
C ALA A 71 17.42 -5.91 -16.52
N LYS A 72 18.17 -5.23 -17.38
CA LYS A 72 18.73 -5.86 -18.60
C LYS A 72 19.53 -7.12 -18.30
N GLU A 73 20.13 -7.21 -17.13
CA GLU A 73 20.97 -8.31 -16.68
C GLU A 73 20.26 -9.31 -15.72
N GLN A 74 19.06 -8.99 -15.26
CA GLN A 74 18.31 -9.87 -14.35
C GLN A 74 17.16 -10.55 -15.07
N ALA A 75 17.17 -11.88 -15.06
CA ALA A 75 16.04 -12.68 -15.55
C ALA A 75 14.93 -12.84 -14.49
N TYR A 76 15.27 -12.66 -13.20
CA TYR A 76 14.39 -12.88 -12.07
C TYR A 76 14.79 -11.99 -10.89
N GLN A 77 13.80 -11.50 -10.15
CA GLN A 77 13.99 -10.85 -8.86
C GLN A 77 12.81 -11.18 -7.93
N ALA A 78 13.10 -11.77 -6.78
CA ALA A 78 12.11 -11.91 -5.73
C ALA A 78 11.81 -10.54 -5.10
N LEU A 79 10.54 -10.16 -5.05
CA LEU A 79 10.06 -8.94 -4.40
C LEU A 79 9.42 -9.25 -3.04
N ASN A 80 8.84 -10.44 -2.89
CA ASN A 80 8.45 -11.03 -1.62
C ASN A 80 8.63 -12.54 -1.65
N LEU A 81 9.38 -13.07 -0.67
CA LEU A 81 9.62 -14.51 -0.54
C LEU A 81 8.42 -15.16 0.15
N ALA A 82 7.66 -15.95 -0.60
CA ALA A 82 6.49 -16.66 -0.08
C ALA A 82 6.11 -17.80 -1.01
N LYS A 83 5.08 -18.55 -0.60
CA LYS A 83 4.46 -19.60 -1.39
C LYS A 83 2.96 -19.36 -1.45
N GLY A 84 2.40 -19.36 -2.66
CA GLY A 84 0.99 -19.23 -2.94
C GLY A 84 0.46 -20.39 -3.75
N LEU A 85 -0.82 -20.66 -3.64
CA LEU A 85 -1.54 -21.61 -4.47
C LEU A 85 -2.72 -20.88 -5.10
N GLY A 86 -2.76 -20.85 -6.42
CA GLY A 86 -3.76 -20.11 -7.16
C GLY A 86 -3.82 -20.50 -8.63
N ARG A 87 -4.77 -19.91 -9.33
CA ARG A 87 -4.94 -20.07 -10.76
C ARG A 87 -4.12 -19.01 -11.49
N ILE A 88 -3.27 -19.41 -12.42
CA ILE A 88 -2.56 -18.44 -13.27
C ILE A 88 -3.56 -17.67 -14.12
N HIS A 89 -3.45 -16.36 -14.09
CA HIS A 89 -4.24 -15.45 -14.90
C HIS A 89 -3.32 -14.43 -15.55
N ILE A 90 -3.15 -14.55 -16.87
CA ILE A 90 -2.29 -13.64 -17.65
C ILE A 90 -3.12 -12.46 -18.11
N ILE A 91 -2.80 -11.28 -17.57
CA ILE A 91 -3.48 -10.02 -17.88
C ILE A 91 -2.47 -9.07 -18.51
N PRO A 92 -2.54 -8.81 -19.82
CA PRO A 92 -1.59 -7.91 -20.49
C PRO A 92 -1.66 -6.47 -19.97
N LYS A 93 -2.88 -6.01 -19.70
CA LYS A 93 -3.14 -4.69 -19.14
C LYS A 93 -4.28 -4.79 -18.14
N LEU A 94 -4.01 -4.35 -16.92
CA LEU A 94 -5.04 -4.26 -15.90
C LEU A 94 -5.86 -2.99 -16.12
N ASP A 95 -7.16 -3.16 -16.35
CA ASP A 95 -8.14 -2.09 -16.40
C ASP A 95 -9.30 -2.36 -15.44
N ASP A 96 -10.19 -1.40 -15.30
CA ASP A 96 -11.31 -1.50 -14.35
C ASP A 96 -12.36 -2.56 -14.71
N HIS A 97 -12.27 -3.17 -15.91
CA HIS A 97 -13.20 -4.19 -16.38
C HIS A 97 -12.70 -5.61 -16.15
N VAL A 98 -11.41 -5.78 -15.78
CA VAL A 98 -10.84 -7.10 -15.51
C VAL A 98 -11.31 -7.61 -14.15
N GLU A 99 -12.01 -8.73 -14.16
CA GLU A 99 -12.39 -9.43 -12.94
C GLU A 99 -11.22 -10.22 -12.38
N ILE A 100 -10.86 -9.93 -11.12
CA ILE A 100 -9.75 -10.60 -10.43
C ILE A 100 -10.30 -11.32 -9.21
N GLY A 101 -10.06 -12.64 -9.17
CA GLY A 101 -10.38 -13.48 -8.04
C GLY A 101 -9.24 -13.53 -7.01
N PHE A 102 -9.59 -13.68 -5.72
CA PHE A 102 -8.59 -13.80 -4.64
C PHE A 102 -7.71 -15.06 -4.74
N ASN A 103 -8.12 -16.05 -5.52
CA ASN A 103 -7.38 -17.29 -5.77
C ASN A 103 -6.51 -17.22 -7.04
N GLU A 104 -6.23 -16.04 -7.56
CA GLU A 104 -5.47 -15.90 -8.80
C GLU A 104 -4.02 -15.51 -8.52
N ILE A 105 -3.13 -16.08 -9.31
CA ILE A 105 -1.74 -15.66 -9.44
C ILE A 105 -1.68 -14.85 -10.73
N LEU A 106 -1.54 -13.54 -10.58
CA LEU A 106 -1.57 -12.63 -11.72
C LEU A 106 -0.22 -12.58 -12.42
N VAL A 107 -0.24 -12.64 -13.74
CA VAL A 107 0.92 -12.36 -14.60
C VAL A 107 0.63 -11.08 -15.36
N LEU A 108 1.36 -10.02 -15.04
CA LEU A 108 1.14 -8.66 -15.50
C LEU A 108 2.34 -8.16 -16.31
N ASP A 109 2.09 -7.40 -17.37
CA ASP A 109 3.18 -6.74 -18.11
C ASP A 109 3.75 -5.57 -17.29
N GLU A 110 2.90 -4.83 -16.57
CA GLU A 110 3.27 -3.66 -15.78
C GLU A 110 2.85 -3.81 -14.32
N VAL A 111 3.52 -3.07 -13.45
CA VAL A 111 3.15 -3.01 -12.03
C VAL A 111 1.92 -2.13 -11.87
N PRO A 112 0.79 -2.65 -11.40
CA PRO A 112 -0.41 -1.85 -11.24
C PRO A 112 -0.33 -0.90 -10.04
N VAL A 113 -1.08 0.20 -10.09
CA VAL A 113 -1.18 1.15 -8.96
C VAL A 113 -2.02 0.57 -7.82
N GLN A 114 -3.05 -0.21 -8.14
CA GLN A 114 -3.96 -0.84 -7.18
C GLN A 114 -4.24 -2.28 -7.59
N LEU A 115 -4.42 -3.14 -6.60
CA LEU A 115 -4.76 -4.54 -6.78
C LEU A 115 -5.68 -5.02 -5.65
N PRO A 116 -6.74 -5.78 -5.95
CA PRO A 116 -7.45 -6.53 -4.90
C PRO A 116 -6.55 -7.65 -4.36
N PRO A 117 -6.86 -8.23 -3.20
CA PRO A 117 -6.16 -9.39 -2.68
C PRO A 117 -6.14 -10.54 -3.68
N VAL A 118 -4.95 -11.12 -3.89
CA VAL A 118 -4.69 -12.23 -4.84
C VAL A 118 -3.80 -13.29 -4.20
N ALA A 119 -3.60 -14.42 -4.87
CA ALA A 119 -2.76 -15.52 -4.38
C ALA A 119 -1.27 -15.37 -4.72
N GLY A 120 -0.92 -14.49 -5.65
CA GLY A 120 0.46 -14.21 -6.05
C GLY A 120 0.55 -13.19 -7.17
N ILE A 121 1.71 -12.58 -7.33
CA ILE A 121 1.96 -11.54 -8.34
C ILE A 121 3.26 -11.86 -9.09
N ILE A 122 3.19 -11.82 -10.40
CA ILE A 122 4.32 -11.93 -11.30
C ILE A 122 4.25 -10.76 -12.28
N THR A 123 5.33 -9.98 -12.38
CA THR A 123 5.41 -8.86 -13.33
C THR A 123 6.51 -9.07 -14.34
N SER A 124 6.28 -8.67 -15.60
CA SER A 124 7.30 -8.69 -16.66
C SER A 124 8.22 -7.48 -16.61
N GLN A 125 7.83 -6.45 -15.85
CA GLN A 125 8.66 -5.28 -15.57
C GLN A 125 9.14 -5.30 -14.11
N PRO A 126 10.40 -4.94 -13.87
CA PRO A 126 10.91 -4.84 -12.52
C PRO A 126 10.27 -3.66 -11.79
N SER A 127 10.11 -3.83 -10.48
CA SER A 127 9.62 -2.77 -9.59
C SER A 127 10.52 -2.59 -8.38
N THR A 128 10.35 -1.49 -7.67
CA THR A 128 11.13 -1.26 -6.46
C THR A 128 10.55 -2.06 -5.28
N PRO A 129 11.38 -2.56 -4.36
CA PRO A 129 10.89 -3.27 -3.18
C PRO A 129 9.92 -2.45 -2.31
N LEU A 130 9.95 -1.12 -2.42
CA LEU A 130 9.09 -0.20 -1.67
C LEU A 130 7.86 0.26 -2.45
N SER A 131 7.61 -0.27 -3.65
CA SER A 131 6.38 0.05 -4.38
C SER A 131 5.16 -0.40 -3.58
N HIS A 132 4.05 0.30 -3.73
CA HIS A 132 2.81 0.01 -3.00
C HIS A 132 2.37 -1.45 -3.15
N ILE A 133 2.43 -1.99 -4.36
CA ILE A 133 2.08 -3.40 -4.64
C ILE A 133 3.00 -4.39 -3.92
N ASN A 134 4.30 -4.08 -3.83
CA ASN A 134 5.24 -4.95 -3.13
C ASN A 134 5.01 -4.93 -1.61
N LEU A 135 4.63 -3.78 -1.06
CA LEU A 135 4.24 -3.66 0.34
C LEU A 135 2.93 -4.42 0.62
N LEU A 136 1.94 -4.33 -0.30
CA LEU A 136 0.71 -5.12 -0.19
C LEU A 136 0.99 -6.62 -0.26
N ALA A 137 1.78 -7.08 -1.23
CA ALA A 137 2.16 -8.49 -1.36
C ALA A 137 2.86 -9.01 -0.10
N LYS A 138 3.73 -8.21 0.50
CA LYS A 138 4.37 -8.52 1.78
C LYS A 138 3.35 -8.60 2.92
N GLY A 139 2.45 -7.64 3.01
CA GLY A 139 1.38 -7.63 4.02
C GLY A 139 0.41 -8.81 3.88
N TRP A 140 0.12 -9.24 2.65
CA TRP A 140 -0.71 -10.43 2.39
C TRP A 140 0.04 -11.75 2.53
N GLY A 141 1.37 -11.73 2.64
CA GLY A 141 2.21 -12.93 2.74
C GLY A 141 2.19 -13.77 1.46
N ILE A 142 2.02 -13.15 0.28
CA ILE A 142 1.93 -13.82 -1.01
C ILE A 142 3.23 -13.72 -1.80
N PRO A 143 3.54 -14.71 -2.67
CA PRO A 143 4.70 -14.65 -3.54
C PRO A 143 4.56 -13.50 -4.53
N ASN A 144 5.63 -12.72 -4.67
CA ASN A 144 5.72 -11.62 -5.62
C ASN A 144 7.10 -11.59 -6.25
N ALA A 145 7.16 -11.58 -7.57
CA ALA A 145 8.41 -11.58 -8.31
C ALA A 145 8.33 -10.84 -9.63
N TYR A 146 9.44 -10.24 -10.01
CA TYR A 146 9.75 -9.91 -11.39
C TYR A 146 10.32 -11.15 -12.09
N ILE A 147 9.78 -11.47 -13.25
CA ILE A 147 10.26 -12.53 -14.15
C ILE A 147 10.29 -11.96 -15.56
N LYS A 148 11.49 -11.88 -16.15
CA LYS A 148 11.65 -11.38 -17.51
C LYS A 148 10.87 -12.26 -18.48
N ASN A 149 10.08 -11.66 -19.37
CA ASN A 149 9.21 -12.34 -20.33
C ASN A 149 8.23 -13.34 -19.67
N ALA A 150 7.72 -12.99 -18.49
CA ALA A 150 6.83 -13.87 -17.70
C ALA A 150 5.63 -14.37 -18.50
N LYS A 151 5.03 -13.51 -19.29
CA LYS A 151 3.85 -13.81 -20.10
C LYS A 151 4.11 -14.94 -21.09
N GLU A 152 5.23 -14.85 -21.84
CA GLU A 152 5.61 -15.87 -22.80
C GLU A 152 5.99 -17.19 -22.12
N LEU A 153 6.75 -17.10 -21.03
CA LEU A 153 7.20 -18.27 -20.28
C LEU A 153 6.04 -19.01 -19.61
N LEU A 154 5.03 -18.28 -19.16
CA LEU A 154 3.93 -18.84 -18.38
C LEU A 154 2.65 -19.07 -19.20
N LYS A 155 2.64 -18.74 -20.48
CA LYS A 155 1.47 -18.88 -21.38
C LYS A 155 0.84 -20.28 -21.32
N GLN A 156 1.65 -21.31 -21.24
CA GLN A 156 1.17 -22.70 -21.14
C GLN A 156 0.44 -23.01 -19.83
N TYR A 157 0.64 -22.22 -18.78
CA TYR A 157 0.02 -22.39 -17.47
C TYR A 157 -1.22 -21.53 -17.26
N ASP A 158 -1.58 -20.69 -18.24
CA ASP A 158 -2.75 -19.83 -18.13
C ASP A 158 -4.01 -20.63 -17.83
N GLY A 159 -4.78 -20.21 -16.83
CA GLY A 159 -5.94 -20.95 -16.34
C GLY A 159 -5.66 -22.16 -15.45
N TRP A 160 -4.41 -22.58 -15.27
CA TRP A 160 -4.07 -23.73 -14.44
C TRP A 160 -3.92 -23.36 -12.98
N TRP A 161 -4.36 -24.26 -12.11
CA TRP A 161 -4.03 -24.19 -10.70
C TRP A 161 -2.58 -24.63 -10.47
N VAL A 162 -1.80 -23.75 -9.86
CA VAL A 162 -0.38 -23.98 -9.60
C VAL A 162 -0.01 -23.60 -8.18
N SER A 163 1.03 -24.24 -7.66
CA SER A 163 1.79 -23.77 -6.52
C SER A 163 2.94 -22.91 -7.05
N PHE A 164 2.95 -21.64 -6.71
CA PHE A 164 4.01 -20.70 -7.02
C PHE A 164 4.80 -20.36 -5.76
N GLU A 165 6.10 -20.49 -5.82
CA GLU A 165 7.00 -20.19 -4.71
C GLU A 165 8.17 -19.34 -5.20
N THR A 166 8.40 -18.23 -4.52
CA THR A 166 9.53 -17.33 -4.76
C THR A 166 10.66 -17.64 -3.81
N LEU A 167 11.84 -17.86 -4.35
CA LEU A 167 13.09 -18.09 -3.63
C LEU A 167 14.04 -16.91 -3.91
N ARG A 168 15.15 -16.81 -3.20
CA ARG A 168 16.08 -15.68 -3.36
C ARG A 168 16.63 -15.53 -4.78
N GLU A 169 17.01 -16.63 -5.40
CA GLU A 169 17.72 -16.65 -6.69
C GLU A 169 16.88 -17.25 -7.83
N ASN A 170 15.77 -17.90 -7.51
CA ASN A 170 14.89 -18.54 -8.49
C ASN A 170 13.45 -18.62 -7.98
N TYR A 171 12.58 -19.24 -8.76
CA TYR A 171 11.19 -19.53 -8.40
C TYR A 171 10.81 -20.95 -8.82
N THR A 172 9.73 -21.46 -8.25
CA THR A 172 9.13 -22.69 -8.71
C THR A 172 7.66 -22.49 -9.04
N ILE A 173 7.22 -23.03 -10.18
CA ILE A 173 5.82 -23.13 -10.56
C ILE A 173 5.53 -24.60 -10.86
N LYS A 174 4.61 -25.19 -10.11
CA LYS A 174 4.23 -26.60 -10.24
C LYS A 174 2.71 -26.70 -10.31
N ARG A 175 2.19 -27.56 -11.17
CA ARG A 175 0.76 -27.84 -11.20
C ARG A 175 0.31 -28.33 -9.83
N ALA A 176 -0.76 -27.76 -9.30
CA ALA A 176 -1.32 -28.16 -8.03
C ALA A 176 -2.05 -29.50 -8.17
N ASP A 177 -1.82 -30.41 -7.21
CA ASP A 177 -2.60 -31.63 -7.12
C ASP A 177 -3.89 -31.43 -6.30
N ILE A 178 -4.79 -32.42 -6.36
CA ILE A 178 -6.10 -32.33 -5.70
C ILE A 178 -6.00 -32.23 -4.17
N ASN A 179 -4.97 -32.81 -3.56
CA ASN A 179 -4.79 -32.77 -2.11
C ASN A 179 -4.33 -31.39 -1.68
N GLN A 180 -3.43 -30.75 -2.45
CA GLN A 180 -3.01 -29.38 -2.23
C GLN A 180 -4.19 -28.40 -2.34
N LEU A 181 -5.08 -28.60 -3.31
CA LEU A 181 -6.29 -27.78 -3.46
C LEU A 181 -7.25 -27.94 -2.27
N ARG A 182 -7.50 -29.17 -1.82
CA ARG A 182 -8.35 -29.45 -0.65
C ARG A 182 -7.77 -28.83 0.62
N GLU A 183 -6.48 -28.99 0.84
CA GLU A 183 -5.79 -28.42 2.00
C GLU A 183 -5.83 -26.88 1.97
N TYR A 184 -5.64 -26.28 0.80
CA TYR A 184 -5.74 -24.83 0.62
C TYR A 184 -7.15 -24.33 0.95
N GLN A 185 -8.19 -24.98 0.43
CA GLN A 185 -9.59 -24.63 0.72
C GLN A 185 -9.90 -24.76 2.23
N ARG A 186 -9.43 -25.83 2.87
CA ARG A 186 -9.57 -26.01 4.33
C ARG A 186 -8.93 -24.87 5.10
N ARG A 187 -7.68 -24.52 4.78
CA ARG A 187 -6.96 -23.41 5.43
C ARG A 187 -7.60 -22.05 5.20
N GLN A 188 -8.18 -21.81 4.04
CA GLN A 188 -8.93 -20.59 3.78
C GLN A 188 -10.20 -20.49 4.66
N ALA A 189 -10.91 -21.60 4.82
CA ALA A 189 -12.07 -21.65 5.71
C ALA A 189 -11.69 -21.44 7.21
N GLU A 190 -10.51 -21.91 7.63
CA GLU A 190 -9.98 -21.75 9.00
C GLU A 190 -9.41 -20.35 9.27
N ARG A 191 -9.04 -19.57 8.22
CA ARG A 191 -8.45 -18.23 8.34
C ARG A 191 -9.43 -17.11 8.74
N LEU A 192 -10.66 -17.44 9.08
CA LEU A 192 -11.70 -16.46 9.47
C LEU A 192 -11.47 -15.81 10.83
N ASP A 193 -10.41 -16.15 11.57
CA ASP A 193 -10.06 -15.48 12.83
C ASP A 193 -9.23 -14.20 12.54
N VAL A 194 -9.93 -13.18 12.06
CA VAL A 194 -9.35 -11.86 11.88
C VAL A 194 -9.09 -11.26 13.25
N MET A 195 -7.83 -11.01 13.58
CA MET A 195 -7.47 -10.30 14.81
C MET A 195 -8.17 -8.94 14.83
N LYS A 196 -9.19 -8.79 15.69
CA LYS A 196 -9.84 -7.50 15.88
C LYS A 196 -8.94 -6.63 16.75
N PRO A 197 -8.46 -5.49 16.27
CA PRO A 197 -7.65 -4.60 17.07
C PRO A 197 -8.48 -4.07 18.25
N ARG A 198 -7.86 -3.95 19.42
CA ARG A 198 -8.50 -3.31 20.58
C ARG A 198 -8.69 -1.83 20.30
N TYR A 199 -9.80 -1.28 20.76
CA TYR A 199 -10.10 0.15 20.64
C TYR A 199 -10.75 0.68 21.93
N ASN A 200 -10.66 1.99 22.13
CA ASN A 200 -11.30 2.71 23.22
C ASN A 200 -12.20 3.79 22.65
N LEU A 201 -13.49 3.71 22.91
CA LEU A 201 -14.50 4.69 22.49
C LEU A 201 -14.91 5.66 23.61
N ASP A 202 -14.31 5.58 24.80
CA ASP A 202 -14.64 6.49 25.91
C ASP A 202 -14.02 7.88 25.72
N GLU A 203 -12.97 7.98 24.89
CA GLU A 203 -12.33 9.26 24.61
C GLU A 203 -13.08 10.02 23.50
N THR A 204 -13.59 11.18 23.86
CA THR A 204 -14.37 12.05 22.95
C THR A 204 -13.69 13.38 22.66
N ARG A 205 -12.58 13.70 23.34
CA ARG A 205 -11.88 14.98 23.19
C ARG A 205 -10.97 14.99 21.95
N LEU A 206 -10.93 16.10 21.27
CA LEU A 206 -9.92 16.34 20.23
C LEU A 206 -8.59 16.67 20.91
N LEU A 207 -7.66 15.71 20.96
CA LEU A 207 -6.37 15.91 21.65
C LEU A 207 -5.31 16.42 20.68
N SER A 208 -4.44 17.32 21.19
CA SER A 208 -3.24 17.76 20.46
C SER A 208 -2.21 16.63 20.37
N LEU A 209 -1.35 16.64 19.36
CA LEU A 209 -0.27 15.66 19.22
C LEU A 209 0.64 15.65 20.47
N SER A 210 0.89 16.79 21.10
CA SER A 210 1.66 16.86 22.34
C SER A 210 1.06 16.11 23.52
N GLN A 211 -0.25 15.85 23.50
CA GLN A 211 -0.97 15.08 24.51
C GLN A 211 -1.02 13.58 24.21
N GLN A 212 -0.59 13.18 23.01
CA GLN A 212 -0.57 11.78 22.59
C GLN A 212 0.63 11.02 23.21
N ARG A 213 0.39 9.77 23.52
CA ARG A 213 1.39 8.80 23.99
C ARG A 213 1.08 7.44 23.37
N SER A 214 1.98 6.47 23.47
CA SER A 214 1.79 5.13 22.89
C SER A 214 0.44 4.49 23.28
N ARG A 215 0.01 4.63 24.53
CA ARG A 215 -1.32 4.17 25.02
C ARG A 215 -2.50 4.85 24.32
N SER A 216 -2.30 6.02 23.72
CA SER A 216 -3.36 6.75 23.00
C SER A 216 -3.74 6.04 21.69
N SER A 217 -2.93 5.09 21.21
CA SER A 217 -3.21 4.33 19.99
C SER A 217 -4.57 3.62 20.01
N LEU A 218 -5.06 3.23 21.18
CA LEU A 218 -6.37 2.60 21.34
C LEU A 218 -7.55 3.52 21.00
N ALA A 219 -7.40 4.84 21.14
CA ALA A 219 -8.44 5.81 20.84
C ALA A 219 -8.17 6.63 19.58
N PHE A 220 -6.90 6.78 19.15
CA PHE A 220 -6.50 7.71 18.11
C PHE A 220 -5.65 7.08 16.98
N GLY A 221 -5.31 5.80 17.10
CA GLY A 221 -4.51 5.07 16.13
C GLY A 221 -3.00 5.21 16.29
N GLY A 222 -2.26 4.32 15.64
CA GLY A 222 -0.82 4.19 15.77
C GLY A 222 -0.04 5.40 15.27
N LYS A 223 -0.41 5.95 14.11
CA LYS A 223 0.29 7.12 13.54
C LYS A 223 0.24 8.32 14.46
N SER A 224 -0.93 8.61 15.01
CA SER A 224 -1.14 9.71 15.93
C SER A 224 -0.33 9.53 17.23
N ALA A 225 -0.40 8.34 17.83
CA ALA A 225 0.32 8.02 19.05
C ALA A 225 1.84 8.11 18.85
N ASN A 226 2.37 7.54 17.75
CA ASN A 226 3.80 7.55 17.43
C ASN A 226 4.31 8.97 17.15
N LEU A 227 3.57 9.79 16.41
CA LEU A 227 3.94 11.20 16.21
C LEU A 227 3.96 11.96 17.53
N GLY A 228 3.03 11.69 18.44
CA GLY A 228 3.03 12.24 19.78
C GLY A 228 4.26 11.85 20.61
N GLU A 229 4.69 10.59 20.53
CA GLU A 229 5.92 10.15 21.19
C GLU A 229 7.17 10.84 20.63
N VAL A 230 7.29 10.92 19.30
CA VAL A 230 8.41 11.62 18.64
C VAL A 230 8.45 13.09 19.05
N LEU A 231 7.30 13.78 19.05
CA LEU A 231 7.18 15.17 19.47
C LEU A 231 7.63 15.38 20.93
N ASN A 232 7.20 14.48 21.81
CA ASN A 232 7.50 14.56 23.24
C ASN A 232 8.90 14.06 23.62
N ALA A 233 9.59 13.36 22.72
CA ALA A 233 10.98 12.93 22.91
C ALA A 233 11.99 14.07 22.74
N HIS A 234 11.58 15.21 22.18
CA HIS A 234 12.42 16.41 21.98
C HIS A 234 13.77 16.09 21.33
N LEU A 235 13.75 15.23 20.29
CA LEU A 235 14.99 14.76 19.63
C LEU A 235 15.68 15.93 18.90
N PRO A 236 17.00 16.11 19.07
CA PRO A 236 17.74 17.17 18.38
C PRO A 236 17.63 17.06 16.86
N GLY A 237 17.32 18.17 16.19
CA GLY A 237 17.21 18.24 14.74
C GLY A 237 15.92 17.62 14.15
N ILE A 238 15.02 17.09 14.97
CA ILE A 238 13.72 16.57 14.55
C ILE A 238 12.63 17.59 14.86
N VAL A 239 11.89 18.00 13.81
CA VAL A 239 10.74 18.88 13.94
C VAL A 239 9.47 18.10 13.57
N VAL A 240 8.56 17.98 14.52
CA VAL A 240 7.23 17.42 14.28
C VAL A 240 6.26 18.60 14.22
N PRO A 241 5.57 18.82 13.08
CA PRO A 241 4.54 19.84 12.99
C PRO A 241 3.45 19.63 14.04
N GLY A 242 2.93 20.72 14.59
CA GLY A 242 1.79 20.68 15.49
C GLY A 242 0.56 20.10 14.78
N GLY A 243 -0.34 19.53 15.56
CA GLY A 243 -1.56 18.95 15.04
C GLY A 243 -2.49 18.52 16.16
N PHE A 244 -3.68 18.09 15.79
CA PHE A 244 -4.63 17.47 16.71
C PHE A 244 -5.26 16.23 16.06
N THR A 245 -5.89 15.41 16.86
CA THR A 245 -6.46 14.13 16.42
C THR A 245 -7.91 14.01 16.87
N ILE A 246 -8.68 13.35 16.00
CA ILE A 246 -10.09 13.01 16.22
C ILE A 246 -10.13 11.55 16.68
N PRO A 247 -10.74 11.23 17.83
CA PRO A 247 -10.79 9.87 18.33
C PRO A 247 -11.77 8.98 17.57
N PHE A 248 -11.57 7.66 17.67
CA PHE A 248 -12.41 6.65 17.03
C PHE A 248 -13.88 6.71 17.42
N TYR A 249 -14.19 7.31 18.58
CA TYR A 249 -15.57 7.56 19.01
C TYR A 249 -16.41 8.20 17.89
N TYR A 250 -15.89 9.20 17.22
CA TYR A 250 -16.65 9.90 16.17
C TYR A 250 -16.80 9.08 14.89
N TYR A 251 -15.87 8.18 14.60
CA TYR A 251 -16.03 7.23 13.52
C TYR A 251 -17.15 6.22 13.86
N ASP A 252 -17.14 5.67 15.06
CA ASP A 252 -18.17 4.73 15.52
C ASP A 252 -19.57 5.39 15.57
N ASP A 253 -19.65 6.62 16.08
CA ASP A 253 -20.89 7.43 16.08
C ASP A 253 -21.39 7.67 14.65
N PHE A 254 -20.49 8.03 13.72
CA PHE A 254 -20.84 8.25 12.31
C PHE A 254 -21.41 6.98 11.65
N ILE A 255 -20.77 5.84 11.86
CA ILE A 255 -21.22 4.55 11.34
C ILE A 255 -22.60 4.19 11.86
N LYS A 256 -22.82 4.29 13.18
CA LYS A 256 -24.09 3.94 13.83
C LYS A 256 -25.22 4.90 13.48
N ARG A 257 -24.94 6.20 13.49
CA ARG A 257 -25.92 7.26 13.18
C ARG A 257 -26.50 7.11 11.78
N ASN A 258 -25.69 6.65 10.83
CA ASN A 258 -26.07 6.49 9.44
C ASN A 258 -26.47 5.03 9.08
N ASN A 259 -26.59 4.13 10.03
CA ASN A 259 -26.89 2.70 9.83
C ASN A 259 -25.96 2.03 8.81
N LEU A 260 -24.68 2.42 8.83
CA LEU A 260 -23.69 1.88 7.89
C LEU A 260 -23.18 0.51 8.35
N ASP A 261 -23.22 0.21 9.63
CA ASP A 261 -22.92 -1.09 10.23
C ASP A 261 -23.81 -2.20 9.67
N ASP A 262 -25.13 -1.99 9.63
CA ASP A 262 -26.07 -2.95 9.04
C ASP A 262 -25.77 -3.19 7.54
N ALA A 263 -25.47 -2.14 6.79
CA ALA A 263 -25.10 -2.24 5.39
C ALA A 263 -23.80 -3.04 5.19
N ILE A 264 -22.78 -2.78 6.03
CA ILE A 264 -21.49 -3.48 5.98
C ILE A 264 -21.67 -4.96 6.37
N TYR A 265 -22.39 -5.25 7.47
CA TYR A 265 -22.64 -6.63 7.90
C TYR A 265 -23.49 -7.40 6.91
N GLY A 266 -24.45 -6.73 6.25
CA GLY A 266 -25.25 -7.33 5.17
C GLY A 266 -24.36 -7.81 4.02
N LEU A 267 -23.41 -6.97 3.57
CA LEU A 267 -22.48 -7.33 2.50
C LEU A 267 -21.51 -8.46 2.93
N LEU A 268 -20.98 -8.42 4.14
CA LEU A 268 -20.06 -9.45 4.62
C LEU A 268 -20.70 -10.83 4.73
N ASN A 269 -22.04 -10.90 4.94
CA ASN A 269 -22.81 -12.13 5.00
C ASN A 269 -23.40 -12.55 3.63
N ASP A 270 -23.28 -11.72 2.61
CA ASP A 270 -23.75 -12.04 1.27
C ASP A 270 -22.76 -12.94 0.53
N GLN A 271 -23.14 -14.20 0.27
CA GLN A 271 -22.30 -15.16 -0.44
C GLN A 271 -21.94 -14.69 -1.85
N LYS A 272 -22.83 -13.96 -2.51
CA LYS A 272 -22.54 -13.39 -3.83
C LYS A 272 -21.47 -12.31 -3.73
N PHE A 273 -21.53 -11.45 -2.72
CA PHE A 273 -20.48 -10.44 -2.46
C PHE A 273 -19.11 -11.09 -2.20
N VAL A 274 -19.08 -12.22 -1.49
CA VAL A 274 -17.84 -12.95 -1.19
C VAL A 274 -17.24 -13.59 -2.44
N HIS A 275 -18.06 -14.18 -3.32
CA HIS A 275 -17.59 -15.05 -4.40
C HIS A 275 -17.64 -14.44 -5.81
N ASP A 276 -18.39 -13.36 -6.03
CA ASP A 276 -18.55 -12.69 -7.32
C ASP A 276 -17.81 -11.32 -7.30
N PRO A 277 -16.66 -11.21 -7.96
CA PRO A 277 -15.87 -9.97 -7.96
C PRO A 277 -16.58 -8.77 -8.60
N ALA A 278 -17.37 -9.00 -9.66
CA ALA A 278 -18.11 -7.94 -10.34
C ALA A 278 -19.21 -7.37 -9.45
N TYR A 279 -20.00 -8.26 -8.84
CA TYR A 279 -21.03 -7.87 -7.88
C TYR A 279 -20.44 -7.16 -6.66
N ARG A 280 -19.32 -7.67 -6.11
CA ARG A 280 -18.63 -7.02 -5.01
C ARG A 280 -18.20 -5.61 -5.36
N ARG A 281 -17.64 -5.38 -6.55
CA ARG A 281 -17.22 -4.04 -7.02
C ARG A 281 -18.41 -3.09 -7.05
N GLU A 282 -19.53 -3.51 -7.62
CA GLU A 282 -20.75 -2.73 -7.67
C GLU A 282 -21.27 -2.36 -6.29
N GLN A 283 -21.35 -3.33 -5.38
CA GLN A 283 -21.79 -3.10 -4.00
C GLN A 283 -20.86 -2.16 -3.22
N LEU A 284 -19.54 -2.25 -3.43
CA LEU A 284 -18.58 -1.34 -2.82
C LEU A 284 -18.70 0.09 -3.36
N VAL A 285 -19.06 0.29 -4.63
CA VAL A 285 -19.37 1.62 -5.17
C VAL A 285 -20.59 2.20 -4.46
N GLN A 286 -21.65 1.42 -4.31
CA GLN A 286 -22.87 1.85 -3.61
C GLN A 286 -22.60 2.15 -2.13
N LEU A 287 -21.79 1.33 -1.46
CA LEU A 287 -21.41 1.58 -0.07
C LEU A 287 -20.60 2.88 0.07
N ARG A 288 -19.65 3.15 -0.82
CA ARG A 288 -18.90 4.41 -0.84
C ARG A 288 -19.81 5.61 -1.02
N GLN A 289 -20.75 5.56 -1.96
CA GLN A 289 -21.74 6.62 -2.16
C GLN A 289 -22.60 6.87 -0.91
N LYS A 290 -23.00 5.79 -0.21
CA LYS A 290 -23.71 5.92 1.07
C LYS A 290 -22.85 6.63 2.12
N ILE A 291 -21.57 6.27 2.24
CA ILE A 291 -20.64 6.90 3.18
C ILE A 291 -20.42 8.39 2.84
N GLU A 292 -20.24 8.71 1.56
CA GLU A 292 -20.02 10.08 1.09
C GLU A 292 -21.24 10.98 1.30
N SER A 293 -22.45 10.43 1.16
CA SER A 293 -23.70 11.16 1.35
C SER A 293 -24.21 11.15 2.80
N ALA A 294 -23.56 10.42 3.70
CA ALA A 294 -23.97 10.28 5.08
C ALA A 294 -23.81 11.57 5.89
N GLU A 295 -24.70 11.77 6.85
CA GLU A 295 -24.68 12.95 7.70
C GLU A 295 -23.50 12.95 8.66
N PHE A 296 -22.70 14.01 8.58
CA PHE A 296 -21.61 14.25 9.51
C PHE A 296 -22.12 14.97 10.75
N ASP A 297 -21.67 14.57 11.96
CA ASP A 297 -22.08 15.20 13.20
C ASP A 297 -21.84 16.72 13.17
N PRO A 298 -22.88 17.58 13.24
CA PRO A 298 -22.71 19.02 13.19
C PRO A 298 -21.86 19.57 14.35
N LYS A 299 -21.90 18.93 15.52
CA LYS A 299 -21.11 19.36 16.68
C LYS A 299 -19.63 19.09 16.44
N LEU A 300 -19.29 17.89 15.96
CA LEU A 300 -17.91 17.57 15.60
C LEU A 300 -17.41 18.53 14.52
N ARG A 301 -18.20 18.75 13.47
CA ARG A 301 -17.85 19.69 12.40
C ARG A 301 -17.53 21.08 12.96
N GLN A 302 -18.38 21.59 13.84
CA GLN A 302 -18.17 22.90 14.47
C GLN A 302 -16.90 22.92 15.33
N MET A 303 -16.68 21.90 16.16
CA MET A 303 -15.49 21.78 17.02
C MET A 303 -14.20 21.76 16.18
N VAL A 304 -14.18 20.99 15.09
CA VAL A 304 -13.00 20.90 14.19
C VAL A 304 -12.75 22.23 13.51
N LEU A 305 -13.77 22.86 12.92
CA LEU A 305 -13.62 24.15 12.21
C LEU A 305 -13.18 25.27 13.16
N GLN A 306 -13.77 25.37 14.35
CA GLN A 306 -13.36 26.36 15.36
C GLN A 306 -11.91 26.15 15.81
N ARG A 307 -11.51 24.89 15.98
CA ARG A 307 -10.13 24.58 16.36
C ARG A 307 -9.14 24.91 15.25
N VAL A 308 -9.46 24.56 14.01
CA VAL A 308 -8.64 24.89 12.84
C VAL A 308 -8.48 26.41 12.72
N ALA A 309 -9.56 27.18 12.76
CA ALA A 309 -9.51 28.61 12.66
C ALA A 309 -8.66 29.25 13.77
N ARG A 310 -8.80 28.77 15.01
CA ARG A 310 -8.07 29.28 16.17
C ARG A 310 -6.57 28.94 16.15
N GLU A 311 -6.21 27.72 15.80
CA GLU A 311 -4.84 27.20 15.97
C GLU A 311 -3.99 27.35 14.70
N TYR A 312 -4.62 27.36 13.52
CA TYR A 312 -3.90 27.32 12.23
C TYR A 312 -4.23 28.47 11.29
N GLY A 313 -5.38 29.14 11.45
CA GLY A 313 -5.77 30.27 10.58
C GLY A 313 -5.84 29.84 9.11
N ASP A 314 -5.10 30.56 8.24
CA ASP A 314 -5.04 30.32 6.79
C ASP A 314 -3.93 29.32 6.37
N LYS A 315 -3.28 28.66 7.32
CA LYS A 315 -2.23 27.67 7.00
C LYS A 315 -2.83 26.44 6.32
N GLY A 316 -2.13 25.94 5.31
CA GLY A 316 -2.44 24.64 4.72
C GLY A 316 -2.32 23.52 5.76
N LEU A 317 -3.24 22.56 5.71
CA LEU A 317 -3.28 21.41 6.61
C LEU A 317 -3.12 20.11 5.84
N PHE A 318 -2.38 19.18 6.44
CA PHE A 318 -2.39 17.78 6.00
C PHE A 318 -3.35 16.99 6.87
N VAL A 319 -4.39 16.41 6.26
CA VAL A 319 -5.30 15.47 6.91
C VAL A 319 -4.80 14.06 6.64
N ARG A 320 -4.61 13.27 7.70
CA ARG A 320 -4.08 11.91 7.61
C ARG A 320 -4.98 10.93 8.36
N SER A 321 -5.15 9.74 7.78
CA SER A 321 -5.73 8.62 8.48
C SER A 321 -4.81 8.17 9.63
N SER A 322 -5.40 7.70 10.72
CA SER A 322 -4.68 7.09 11.82
C SER A 322 -5.56 5.97 12.38
N SER A 323 -5.18 4.75 12.12
CA SER A 323 -5.92 3.56 12.52
C SER A 323 -5.10 2.73 13.51
N ASN A 324 -5.75 1.86 14.25
CA ASN A 324 -5.11 0.89 15.13
C ASN A 324 -4.87 -0.48 14.46
N SER A 325 -5.21 -0.59 13.15
CA SER A 325 -5.05 -1.79 12.34
C SER A 325 -3.98 -1.66 11.26
N GLU A 326 -3.45 -0.46 10.99
CA GLU A 326 -2.51 -0.24 9.88
C GLU A 326 -1.20 -1.06 10.00
N ASP A 327 -0.73 -1.29 11.22
CA ASP A 327 0.57 -1.93 11.50
C ASP A 327 0.42 -3.30 12.18
N LEU A 328 -0.73 -3.97 12.03
CA LEU A 328 -0.91 -5.31 12.58
C LEU A 328 -0.08 -6.34 11.81
N PRO A 329 0.51 -7.33 12.49
CA PRO A 329 1.18 -8.44 11.82
C PRO A 329 0.23 -9.13 10.82
N ASN A 330 0.69 -9.33 9.59
CA ASN A 330 -0.06 -9.96 8.50
C ASN A 330 -1.34 -9.22 8.05
N PHE A 331 -1.48 -7.94 8.38
CA PHE A 331 -2.58 -7.10 7.92
C PHE A 331 -2.03 -5.78 7.39
N SER A 332 -2.35 -5.47 6.14
CA SER A 332 -2.08 -4.15 5.56
C SER A 332 -3.38 -3.36 5.52
N GLY A 333 -3.51 -2.42 6.43
CA GLY A 333 -4.64 -1.49 6.50
C GLY A 333 -4.36 -0.15 5.81
N ALA A 334 -3.38 -0.11 4.91
CA ALA A 334 -3.08 1.08 4.12
C ALA A 334 -4.17 1.31 3.07
N GLY A 335 -4.90 2.43 3.17
CA GLY A 335 -5.98 2.77 2.23
C GLY A 335 -6.51 4.15 2.47
#